data_e301e1e0b6fe3a0067d0202beccdd326
#
_entry.id   e301e1e0b6fe3a0067d0202beccdd326
#
_cell.length_a   1.000
_cell.length_b   1.000
_cell.length_c   1.000
_cell.angle_alpha   90.00
_cell.angle_beta   90.00
_cell.angle_gamma   90.00
#
_symmetry.space_group_name_H-M   'P 1'
#
loop_
_entity.id
_entity.type
_entity.pdbx_description
1 polymer ?
#
loop_
_entity_poly.entity_id
_entity_poly.type
_entity_poly.pdbx_seq_one_letter_code
_entity_poly.pdbx_strand_id
1 'polypeptide(L)'
;MDKVQKQRGSIVLHKDARDGADYIRIEYANSQAVALLLAQETGIEMAGNGSAYIASAAFSLPDFYDRYSPHAYIDYSRVYVRHPKPKREYTLPKGYLELLEQKRYSPSTVKTYRAYFSDFMEYHKGRNIDRLKVPDINKYILYLVNEKKISVSQQNMRINAIKFYYEQVKGGKRQYYGGITRAKEYKSLPEVLSKNEIKRILAQISNIKHHCMISLVYSAGLRRSELLNLTPQDINSETMSVRIMGKGKKCRYSLLSPKLLEELRHYFREYRPQKWLFEGETPGEQYSASALVKVLKEAAHRAGIKQDRKSTR
;
A
#
# COMPACT_ATOMS: atom_id res chain seq x y z
N MET A 1 -35.21 10.57 18.78
CA MET A 1 -33.94 11.23 19.16
C MET A 1 -32.98 11.05 18.00
N ASP A 2 -32.87 12.07 17.19
CA ASP A 2 -32.16 12.09 15.92
C ASP A 2 -30.65 11.91 16.12
N LYS A 3 -30.10 10.83 15.53
CA LYS A 3 -28.66 10.69 15.36
C LYS A 3 -28.25 11.64 14.21
N VAL A 4 -27.90 12.87 14.53
CA VAL A 4 -27.18 13.76 13.64
C VAL A 4 -25.85 13.06 13.29
N GLN A 5 -25.75 12.50 12.09
CA GLN A 5 -24.50 12.10 11.49
C GLN A 5 -23.61 13.36 11.39
N LYS A 6 -22.62 13.49 12.29
CA LYS A 6 -21.58 14.51 12.15
C LYS A 6 -20.84 14.23 10.84
N GLN A 7 -21.18 14.94 9.79
CA GLN A 7 -20.39 14.97 8.58
C GLN A 7 -18.97 15.44 8.94
N ARG A 8 -17.99 14.58 8.70
CA ARG A 8 -16.58 14.87 8.91
C ARG A 8 -16.19 15.98 7.92
N GLY A 9 -15.65 17.08 8.40
CA GLY A 9 -15.16 18.16 7.56
C GLY A 9 -14.04 17.71 6.61
N SER A 10 -13.74 18.53 5.62
CA SER A 10 -12.57 18.36 4.75
C SER A 10 -11.66 19.58 4.84
N ILE A 11 -10.37 19.34 4.83
CA ILE A 11 -9.31 20.35 4.78
C ILE A 11 -8.44 20.06 3.57
N VAL A 12 -8.19 21.06 2.73
CA VAL A 12 -7.26 21.00 1.61
C VAL A 12 -6.17 22.04 1.84
N LEU A 13 -4.92 21.61 1.81
CA LEU A 13 -3.77 22.48 2.00
C LEU A 13 -3.17 22.88 0.64
N HIS A 14 -2.88 24.17 0.46
CA HIS A 14 -2.25 24.71 -0.75
C HIS A 14 -1.01 25.53 -0.38
N LYS A 15 0.00 25.52 -1.25
CA LYS A 15 1.05 26.55 -1.20
C LYS A 15 0.50 27.82 -1.81
N ASP A 16 0.70 28.93 -1.14
CA ASP A 16 0.30 30.24 -1.59
C ASP A 16 1.40 31.25 -1.27
N ALA A 17 1.42 32.39 -1.97
CA ALA A 17 2.35 33.49 -1.72
C ALA A 17 1.55 34.79 -1.56
N ARG A 18 1.83 35.55 -0.50
CA ARG A 18 1.23 36.85 -0.22
C ARG A 18 2.32 37.83 0.15
N ASP A 19 2.30 39.01 -0.44
CA ASP A 19 3.23 40.11 -0.14
C ASP A 19 4.71 39.71 -0.14
N GLY A 20 5.08 38.76 -1.03
CA GLY A 20 6.44 38.25 -1.15
C GLY A 20 6.85 37.20 -0.10
N ALA A 21 5.93 36.77 0.76
CA ALA A 21 6.15 35.70 1.73
C ALA A 21 5.37 34.42 1.37
N ASP A 22 5.95 33.25 1.72
CA ASP A 22 5.33 31.96 1.48
C ASP A 22 4.38 31.58 2.60
N TYR A 23 3.14 31.21 2.21
CA TYR A 23 2.08 30.77 3.09
C TYR A 23 1.55 29.38 2.72
N ILE A 24 0.95 28.71 3.69
CA ILE A 24 0.06 27.57 3.48
C ILE A 24 -1.38 28.06 3.62
N ARG A 25 -2.15 27.97 2.54
CA ARG A 25 -3.58 28.22 2.53
C ARG A 25 -4.32 26.95 2.92
N ILE A 26 -5.18 27.08 3.91
CA ILE A 26 -6.00 26.01 4.49
C ILE A 26 -7.44 26.26 4.04
N GLU A 27 -7.92 25.48 3.06
CA GLU A 27 -9.34 25.50 2.68
C GLU A 27 -10.08 24.45 3.49
N TYR A 28 -11.16 24.82 4.14
CA TYR A 28 -11.96 23.91 4.95
C TYR A 28 -13.44 24.01 4.60
N ALA A 29 -14.12 22.86 4.58
CA ALA A 29 -15.54 22.76 4.24
C ALA A 29 -16.28 21.86 5.23
N ASN A 30 -17.57 22.16 5.43
CA ASN A 30 -18.55 21.34 6.15
C ASN A 30 -18.21 21.02 7.63
N SER A 31 -17.43 21.86 8.34
CA SER A 31 -17.16 21.62 9.75
C SER A 31 -16.97 22.91 10.54
N GLN A 32 -17.98 23.28 11.31
CA GLN A 32 -17.92 24.40 12.26
C GLN A 32 -16.85 24.15 13.34
N ALA A 33 -16.63 22.87 13.72
CA ALA A 33 -15.59 22.47 14.67
C ALA A 33 -14.18 22.78 14.14
N VAL A 34 -13.90 22.53 12.85
CA VAL A 34 -12.60 22.86 12.22
C VAL A 34 -12.41 24.38 12.18
N ALA A 35 -13.43 25.15 11.82
CA ALA A 35 -13.37 26.61 11.79
C ALA A 35 -13.03 27.19 13.17
N LEU A 36 -13.67 26.69 14.24
CA LEU A 36 -13.41 27.11 15.62
C LEU A 36 -12.00 26.76 16.08
N LEU A 37 -11.50 25.55 15.74
CA LEU A 37 -10.15 25.14 16.09
C LEU A 37 -9.10 26.00 15.37
N LEU A 38 -9.29 26.28 14.08
CA LEU A 38 -8.39 27.16 13.31
C LEU A 38 -8.37 28.59 13.87
N ALA A 39 -9.52 29.12 14.27
CA ALA A 39 -9.64 30.48 14.83
C ALA A 39 -8.97 30.65 16.20
N GLN A 40 -8.77 29.55 16.93
CA GLN A 40 -8.11 29.55 18.26
C GLN A 40 -6.60 29.37 18.17
N GLU A 41 -6.06 29.05 16.99
CA GLU A 41 -4.65 28.74 16.82
C GLU A 41 -3.81 29.97 16.55
N THR A 42 -2.76 30.17 17.36
CA THR A 42 -1.84 31.31 17.22
C THR A 42 -1.08 31.21 15.90
N GLY A 43 -1.07 32.29 15.12
CA GLY A 43 -0.36 32.36 13.83
C GLY A 43 -1.17 31.90 12.62
N ILE A 44 -2.46 31.57 12.80
CA ILE A 44 -3.41 31.34 11.71
C ILE A 44 -4.25 32.61 11.48
N GLU A 45 -4.24 33.11 10.25
CA GLU A 45 -5.06 34.24 9.78
C GLU A 45 -6.31 33.70 9.09
N MET A 46 -7.48 33.97 9.63
CA MET A 46 -8.76 33.58 9.05
C MET A 46 -9.15 34.53 7.90
N ALA A 47 -9.39 33.98 6.71
CA ALA A 47 -9.94 34.69 5.58
C ALA A 47 -11.42 34.30 5.43
N GLY A 48 -12.30 35.27 5.34
CA GLY A 48 -13.75 35.13 5.53
C GLY A 48 -14.56 34.23 4.58
N ASN A 49 -13.98 33.34 3.82
CA ASN A 49 -14.67 32.49 2.82
C ASN A 49 -14.31 30.99 2.93
N GLY A 50 -14.15 30.49 4.14
CA GLY A 50 -13.80 29.08 4.37
C GLY A 50 -12.34 28.77 4.13
N SER A 51 -11.48 29.78 4.17
CA SER A 51 -10.04 29.61 4.11
C SER A 51 -9.32 30.31 5.27
N ALA A 52 -8.13 29.81 5.60
CA ALA A 52 -7.21 30.35 6.58
C ALA A 52 -5.78 30.25 6.07
N TYR A 53 -4.87 31.02 6.62
CA TYR A 53 -3.48 31.10 6.19
C TYR A 53 -2.54 30.96 7.38
N ILE A 54 -1.45 30.23 7.16
CA ILE A 54 -0.35 30.14 8.12
C ILE A 54 0.97 30.35 7.37
N ALA A 55 1.89 31.09 7.95
CA ALA A 55 3.21 31.26 7.36
C ALA A 55 3.90 29.91 7.17
N SER A 56 4.49 29.67 5.99
CA SER A 56 5.16 28.38 5.69
C SER A 56 6.29 28.05 6.67
N ALA A 57 6.96 29.05 7.22
CA ALA A 57 8.01 28.88 8.21
C ALA A 57 7.50 28.38 9.58
N ALA A 58 6.22 28.67 9.91
CA ALA A 58 5.57 28.25 11.16
C ALA A 58 4.75 26.95 11.00
N PHE A 59 4.62 26.43 9.77
CA PHE A 59 3.78 25.27 9.48
C PHE A 59 4.51 23.95 9.64
N SER A 60 4.01 23.08 10.53
CA SER A 60 4.42 21.69 10.68
C SER A 60 3.30 20.76 10.26
N LEU A 61 3.47 20.01 9.15
CA LEU A 61 2.45 19.06 8.69
C LEU A 61 2.16 17.93 9.71
N PRO A 62 3.14 17.32 10.40
CA PRO A 62 2.85 16.30 11.40
C PRO A 62 1.95 16.83 12.51
N ASP A 63 2.28 17.99 13.10
CA ASP A 63 1.53 18.57 14.20
C ASP A 63 0.12 19.00 13.75
N PHE A 64 0.03 19.57 12.54
CA PHE A 64 -1.25 19.91 11.93
C PHE A 64 -2.11 18.67 11.69
N TYR A 65 -1.50 17.59 11.16
CA TYR A 65 -2.21 16.33 10.90
C TYR A 65 -2.72 15.68 12.19
N ASP A 66 -1.91 15.61 13.22
CA ASP A 66 -2.28 15.02 14.52
C ASP A 66 -3.43 15.79 15.18
N ARG A 67 -3.44 17.11 15.06
CA ARG A 67 -4.47 17.99 15.64
C ARG A 67 -5.79 17.94 14.90
N TYR A 68 -5.78 17.99 13.57
CA TYR A 68 -7.00 18.15 12.77
C TYR A 68 -7.54 16.83 12.17
N SER A 69 -6.75 15.76 12.07
CA SER A 69 -7.21 14.49 11.55
C SER A 69 -8.36 13.82 12.32
N PRO A 70 -8.57 14.05 13.65
CA PRO A 70 -9.77 13.58 14.33
C PRO A 70 -11.07 14.26 13.85
N HIS A 71 -10.96 15.50 13.35
CA HIS A 71 -12.11 16.37 13.02
C HIS A 71 -12.42 16.45 11.52
N ALA A 72 -11.40 16.29 10.65
CA ALA A 72 -11.54 16.42 9.21
C ALA A 72 -10.64 15.43 8.45
N TYR A 73 -11.00 15.19 7.17
CA TYR A 73 -10.09 14.60 6.20
C TYR A 73 -9.12 15.68 5.71
N ILE A 74 -7.81 15.41 5.72
CA ILE A 74 -6.78 16.39 5.33
C ILE A 74 -6.14 15.96 4.02
N ASP A 75 -6.34 16.74 2.96
CA ASP A 75 -5.62 16.62 1.69
C ASP A 75 -4.43 17.60 1.67
N TYR A 76 -3.24 17.07 1.76
CA TYR A 76 -1.98 17.82 1.69
C TYR A 76 -1.19 17.54 0.41
N SER A 77 -1.81 16.93 -0.58
CA SER A 77 -1.14 16.53 -1.83
C SER A 77 -0.59 17.71 -2.62
N ARG A 78 -1.18 18.89 -2.44
CA ARG A 78 -0.79 20.14 -3.12
C ARG A 78 0.32 20.92 -2.40
N VAL A 79 0.60 20.60 -1.14
CA VAL A 79 1.69 21.21 -0.34
C VAL A 79 2.94 20.38 -0.40
N TYR A 80 2.80 19.07 -0.25
CA TYR A 80 3.89 18.12 -0.31
C TYR A 80 3.83 17.31 -1.60
N VAL A 81 4.35 17.87 -2.68
CA VAL A 81 4.74 17.06 -3.83
C VAL A 81 5.84 16.14 -3.32
N ARG A 82 5.53 14.84 -3.15
CA ARG A 82 6.58 13.85 -3.00
C ARG A 82 7.40 13.89 -4.29
N HIS A 83 8.47 14.67 -4.29
CA HIS A 83 9.50 14.48 -5.30
C HIS A 83 9.99 13.05 -5.09
N PRO A 84 9.71 12.11 -5.99
CA PRO A 84 10.31 10.79 -5.89
C PRO A 84 11.81 11.06 -5.85
N LYS A 85 12.48 10.60 -4.78
CA LYS A 85 13.96 10.65 -4.75
C LYS A 85 14.43 10.13 -6.10
N PRO A 86 15.30 10.84 -6.82
CA PRO A 86 15.74 10.42 -8.13
C PRO A 86 16.19 8.96 -7.99
N LYS A 87 15.52 8.07 -8.72
CA LYS A 87 15.88 6.65 -8.74
C LYS A 87 17.27 6.63 -9.37
N ARG A 88 18.30 6.45 -8.53
CA ARG A 88 19.63 6.21 -9.03
C ARG A 88 19.56 4.94 -9.85
N GLU A 89 19.63 5.05 -11.16
CA GLU A 89 19.67 3.91 -12.06
C GLU A 89 21.08 3.34 -12.01
N TYR A 90 21.26 2.28 -11.23
CA TYR A 90 22.45 1.47 -11.31
C TYR A 90 22.33 0.57 -12.53
N THR A 91 23.32 0.64 -13.41
CA THR A 91 23.45 -0.34 -14.48
C THR A 91 23.77 -1.67 -13.85
N LEU A 92 22.81 -2.58 -13.89
CA LEU A 92 23.00 -3.94 -13.39
C LEU A 92 23.99 -4.71 -14.28
N PRO A 93 24.68 -5.71 -13.74
CA PRO A 93 25.55 -6.55 -14.54
C PRO A 93 24.80 -7.18 -15.72
N LYS A 94 25.48 -7.26 -16.86
CA LYS A 94 24.93 -7.90 -18.07
C LYS A 94 24.46 -9.33 -17.75
N GLY A 95 23.29 -9.68 -18.25
CA GLY A 95 22.69 -11.00 -18.01
C GLY A 95 21.84 -11.12 -16.75
N TYR A 96 21.88 -10.14 -15.84
CA TYR A 96 21.12 -10.23 -14.57
C TYR A 96 19.59 -10.16 -14.79
N LEU A 97 19.14 -9.16 -15.53
CA LEU A 97 17.70 -8.99 -15.83
C LEU A 97 17.24 -10.00 -16.86
N GLU A 98 18.03 -10.21 -17.89
CA GLU A 98 17.76 -11.15 -18.99
C GLU A 98 17.53 -12.56 -18.43
N LEU A 99 18.34 -13.01 -17.51
CA LEU A 99 18.18 -14.34 -16.90
C LEU A 99 16.95 -14.45 -16.00
N LEU A 100 16.58 -13.37 -15.28
CA LEU A 100 15.32 -13.35 -14.53
C LEU A 100 14.11 -13.45 -15.48
N GLU A 101 14.14 -12.80 -16.62
CA GLU A 101 13.09 -12.85 -17.66
C GLU A 101 13.03 -14.22 -18.33
N GLN A 102 14.19 -14.78 -18.75
CA GLN A 102 14.28 -16.14 -19.32
C GLN A 102 13.72 -17.20 -18.36
N LYS A 103 13.98 -17.06 -17.07
CA LYS A 103 13.42 -17.94 -16.03
C LYS A 103 11.96 -17.62 -15.69
N ARG A 104 11.33 -16.69 -16.39
CA ARG A 104 9.92 -16.25 -16.22
C ARG A 104 9.57 -15.87 -14.78
N TYR A 105 10.48 -15.16 -14.10
CA TYR A 105 10.14 -14.58 -12.81
C TYR A 105 9.02 -13.54 -12.94
N SER A 106 8.16 -13.44 -11.93
CA SER A 106 7.08 -12.45 -11.96
C SER A 106 7.65 -11.01 -12.00
N PRO A 107 6.95 -10.04 -12.63
CA PRO A 107 7.39 -8.64 -12.66
C PRO A 107 7.68 -8.06 -11.27
N SER A 108 6.91 -8.48 -10.26
CA SER A 108 7.14 -8.10 -8.85
C SER A 108 8.47 -8.66 -8.32
N THR A 109 8.80 -9.89 -8.66
CA THR A 109 10.07 -10.53 -8.26
C THR A 109 11.24 -9.83 -8.95
N VAL A 110 11.15 -9.59 -10.26
CA VAL A 110 12.17 -8.86 -11.03
C VAL A 110 12.43 -7.48 -10.41
N LYS A 111 11.36 -6.72 -10.12
CA LYS A 111 11.46 -5.41 -9.47
C LYS A 111 12.16 -5.48 -8.12
N THR A 112 11.85 -6.48 -7.31
CA THR A 112 12.44 -6.67 -5.98
C THR A 112 13.91 -7.06 -6.07
N TYR A 113 14.26 -8.00 -6.95
CA TYR A 113 15.64 -8.44 -7.15
C TYR A 113 16.51 -7.30 -7.70
N ARG A 114 15.98 -6.54 -8.68
CA ARG A 114 16.65 -5.33 -9.20
C ARG A 114 16.96 -4.35 -8.08
N ALA A 115 15.97 -3.99 -7.26
CA ALA A 115 16.16 -3.02 -6.18
C ALA A 115 17.18 -3.52 -5.14
N TYR A 116 17.07 -4.77 -4.69
CA TYR A 116 17.94 -5.31 -3.66
C TYR A 116 19.38 -5.54 -4.14
N PHE A 117 19.56 -5.92 -5.40
CA PHE A 117 20.89 -6.05 -5.96
C PHE A 117 21.53 -4.69 -6.25
N SER A 118 20.75 -3.69 -6.67
CA SER A 118 21.22 -2.31 -6.80
C SER A 118 21.69 -1.73 -5.46
N ASP A 119 20.97 -1.98 -4.36
CA ASP A 119 21.40 -1.59 -3.01
C ASP A 119 22.72 -2.24 -2.59
N PHE A 120 22.90 -3.52 -2.96
CA PHE A 120 24.14 -4.24 -2.72
C PHE A 120 25.33 -3.64 -3.48
N MET A 121 25.12 -3.29 -4.75
CA MET A 121 26.12 -2.62 -5.59
C MET A 121 26.48 -1.24 -5.03
N GLU A 122 25.50 -0.47 -4.56
CA GLU A 122 25.74 0.84 -3.94
C GLU A 122 26.58 0.74 -2.68
N TYR A 123 26.30 -0.24 -1.82
CA TYR A 123 27.10 -0.46 -0.62
C TYR A 123 28.58 -0.76 -0.93
N HIS A 124 28.82 -1.48 -2.02
CA HIS A 124 30.16 -1.81 -2.49
C HIS A 124 30.70 -0.89 -3.59
N LYS A 125 30.17 0.33 -3.68
CA LYS A 125 30.60 1.32 -4.68
C LYS A 125 32.12 1.51 -4.68
N GLY A 126 32.71 1.48 -5.87
CA GLY A 126 34.18 1.54 -6.05
C GLY A 126 34.90 0.19 -5.92
N ARG A 127 34.21 -0.90 -5.55
CA ARG A 127 34.77 -2.24 -5.51
C ARG A 127 34.26 -3.09 -6.68
N ASN A 128 35.10 -3.96 -7.20
CA ASN A 128 34.67 -4.93 -8.20
C ASN A 128 33.81 -6.01 -7.51
N ILE A 129 32.49 -6.00 -7.81
CA ILE A 129 31.52 -6.94 -7.22
C ILE A 129 31.86 -8.41 -7.56
N ASP A 130 32.55 -8.66 -8.70
CA ASP A 130 32.95 -10.00 -9.12
C ASP A 130 34.00 -10.64 -8.24
N ARG A 131 34.76 -9.83 -7.51
CA ARG A 131 35.84 -10.27 -6.61
C ARG A 131 35.41 -10.33 -5.15
N LEU A 132 34.17 -9.96 -4.83
CA LEU A 132 33.65 -10.04 -3.46
C LEU A 132 33.52 -11.50 -3.00
N LYS A 133 33.95 -11.73 -1.76
CA LYS A 133 33.88 -13.05 -1.10
C LYS A 133 32.72 -13.11 -0.10
N VAL A 134 32.41 -14.30 0.39
CA VAL A 134 31.35 -14.51 1.40
C VAL A 134 31.48 -13.60 2.63
N PRO A 135 32.69 -13.34 3.20
CA PRO A 135 32.82 -12.39 4.30
C PRO A 135 32.37 -10.98 3.95
N ASP A 136 32.63 -10.49 2.72
CA ASP A 136 32.17 -9.14 2.29
C ASP A 136 30.63 -9.08 2.22
N ILE A 137 30.00 -10.14 1.72
CA ILE A 137 28.53 -10.27 1.65
C ILE A 137 27.95 -10.31 3.07
N ASN A 138 28.51 -11.11 3.98
CA ASN A 138 28.08 -11.18 5.37
C ASN A 138 28.23 -9.82 6.08
N LYS A 139 29.28 -9.04 5.78
CA LYS A 139 29.47 -7.68 6.30
C LYS A 139 28.35 -6.74 5.85
N TYR A 140 27.95 -6.81 4.58
CA TYR A 140 26.80 -6.07 4.08
C TYR A 140 25.49 -6.50 4.77
N ILE A 141 25.27 -7.79 4.95
CA ILE A 141 24.08 -8.29 5.65
C ILE A 141 24.05 -7.78 7.10
N LEU A 142 25.18 -7.83 7.80
CA LEU A 142 25.31 -7.29 9.16
C LEU A 142 25.00 -5.79 9.23
N TYR A 143 25.51 -5.00 8.27
CA TYR A 143 25.15 -3.59 8.13
C TYR A 143 23.64 -3.39 7.96
N LEU A 144 22.99 -4.20 7.12
CA LEU A 144 21.55 -4.10 6.91
C LEU A 144 20.75 -4.42 8.17
N VAL A 145 21.20 -5.39 8.97
CA VAL A 145 20.54 -5.78 10.22
C VAL A 145 20.73 -4.70 11.28
N ASN A 146 21.96 -4.22 11.49
CA ASN A 146 22.29 -3.33 12.59
C ASN A 146 21.91 -1.88 12.31
N GLU A 147 22.25 -1.38 11.12
CA GLU A 147 22.05 0.04 10.77
C GLU A 147 20.67 0.30 10.11
N LYS A 148 20.25 -0.58 9.21
CA LYS A 148 18.98 -0.42 8.48
C LYS A 148 17.81 -1.10 9.16
N LYS A 149 18.05 -1.91 10.20
CA LYS A 149 17.04 -2.65 11.00
C LYS A 149 16.01 -3.37 10.13
N ILE A 150 16.47 -4.03 9.06
CA ILE A 150 15.60 -4.74 8.12
C ILE A 150 14.96 -5.97 8.78
N SER A 151 13.79 -6.38 8.30
CA SER A 151 13.14 -7.61 8.77
C SER A 151 13.86 -8.86 8.27
N VAL A 152 13.68 -9.98 8.99
CA VAL A 152 14.20 -11.31 8.61
C VAL A 152 13.80 -11.69 7.18
N SER A 153 12.57 -11.45 6.79
CA SER A 153 12.09 -11.71 5.44
C SER A 153 12.82 -10.87 4.39
N GLN A 154 13.04 -9.57 4.66
CA GLN A 154 13.82 -8.70 3.77
C GLN A 154 15.29 -9.15 3.67
N GLN A 155 15.90 -9.55 4.79
CA GLN A 155 17.25 -10.11 4.79
C GLN A 155 17.35 -11.31 3.86
N ASN A 156 16.45 -12.30 4.03
CA ASN A 156 16.45 -13.51 3.22
C ASN A 156 16.19 -13.25 1.73
N MET A 157 15.32 -12.28 1.40
CA MET A 157 15.08 -11.87 0.03
C MET A 157 16.29 -11.17 -0.61
N ARG A 158 17.02 -10.34 0.13
CA ARG A 158 18.26 -9.70 -0.33
C ARG A 158 19.36 -10.74 -0.58
N ILE A 159 19.51 -11.71 0.32
CA ILE A 159 20.43 -12.85 0.13
C ILE A 159 20.07 -13.61 -1.15
N ASN A 160 18.78 -13.85 -1.42
CA ASN A 160 18.35 -14.53 -2.64
C ASN A 160 18.74 -13.75 -3.91
N ALA A 161 18.58 -12.41 -3.90
CA ALA A 161 18.96 -11.55 -5.03
C ALA A 161 20.48 -11.55 -5.28
N ILE A 162 21.28 -11.54 -4.20
CA ILE A 162 22.75 -11.63 -4.28
C ILE A 162 23.19 -13.02 -4.78
N LYS A 163 22.63 -14.09 -4.20
CA LYS A 163 22.93 -15.46 -4.61
C LYS A 163 22.55 -15.72 -6.06
N PHE A 164 21.44 -15.14 -6.53
CA PHE A 164 21.05 -15.24 -7.92
C PHE A 164 22.14 -14.73 -8.87
N TYR A 165 22.78 -13.62 -8.53
CA TYR A 165 23.90 -13.10 -9.32
C TYR A 165 25.07 -14.09 -9.36
N TYR A 166 25.61 -14.46 -8.21
CA TYR A 166 26.82 -15.28 -8.15
C TYR A 166 26.60 -16.71 -8.62
N GLU A 167 25.46 -17.31 -8.30
CA GLU A 167 25.18 -18.72 -8.63
C GLU A 167 24.61 -18.92 -10.04
N GLN A 168 23.81 -17.97 -10.52
CA GLN A 168 23.08 -18.16 -11.77
C GLN A 168 23.63 -17.32 -12.92
N VAL A 169 23.97 -16.06 -12.67
CA VAL A 169 24.47 -15.16 -13.72
C VAL A 169 25.94 -15.43 -13.99
N LYS A 170 26.75 -15.56 -12.93
CA LYS A 170 28.18 -15.88 -13.05
C LYS A 170 28.50 -17.36 -13.20
N GLY A 171 27.54 -18.24 -13.01
CA GLY A 171 27.76 -19.70 -13.09
C GLY A 171 28.62 -20.26 -11.94
N GLY A 172 28.74 -19.53 -10.82
CA GLY A 172 29.50 -19.98 -9.64
C GLY A 172 28.85 -21.19 -8.96
N LYS A 173 29.67 -22.09 -8.43
CA LYS A 173 29.15 -23.28 -7.73
C LYS A 173 28.36 -22.87 -6.49
N ARG A 174 27.18 -23.46 -6.30
CA ARG A 174 26.26 -23.18 -5.18
C ARG A 174 26.91 -23.32 -3.80
N GLN A 175 27.90 -24.20 -3.66
CA GLN A 175 28.67 -24.43 -2.44
C GLN A 175 29.46 -23.21 -1.96
N TYR A 176 29.97 -22.36 -2.86
CA TYR A 176 30.76 -21.19 -2.48
C TYR A 176 29.98 -20.12 -1.72
N TYR A 177 28.66 -20.08 -1.91
CA TYR A 177 27.78 -19.09 -1.28
C TYR A 177 26.89 -19.70 -0.18
N GLY A 178 27.18 -20.96 0.23
CA GLY A 178 26.53 -21.61 1.36
C GLY A 178 26.80 -20.96 2.71
N GLY A 179 27.96 -20.31 2.86
CA GLY A 179 28.37 -19.59 4.07
C GLY A 179 27.72 -18.24 4.30
N ILE A 180 26.78 -17.78 3.42
CA ILE A 180 26.01 -16.58 3.69
C ILE A 180 24.99 -16.87 4.78
N THR A 181 25.13 -16.15 5.91
CA THR A 181 24.28 -16.35 7.09
C THR A 181 22.84 -15.91 6.83
N ARG A 182 21.91 -16.84 6.94
CA ARG A 182 20.45 -16.58 6.86
C ARG A 182 19.86 -16.46 8.25
N ALA A 183 18.94 -15.50 8.40
CA ALA A 183 18.15 -15.44 9.61
C ALA A 183 17.09 -16.55 9.64
N LYS A 184 16.90 -17.14 10.83
CA LYS A 184 15.84 -18.13 11.06
C LYS A 184 14.48 -17.42 11.05
N GLU A 185 13.59 -17.87 10.19
CA GLU A 185 12.21 -17.34 10.14
C GLU A 185 11.35 -18.07 11.17
N TYR A 186 10.84 -17.32 12.15
CA TYR A 186 9.79 -17.81 13.04
C TYR A 186 8.44 -17.57 12.38
N LYS A 187 7.76 -18.65 12.02
CA LYS A 187 6.38 -18.57 11.51
C LYS A 187 5.44 -18.43 12.69
N SER A 188 4.98 -17.21 12.98
CA SER A 188 3.83 -17.03 13.85
C SER A 188 2.55 -17.37 13.08
N LEU A 189 1.61 -18.02 13.74
CA LEU A 189 0.27 -18.20 13.17
C LEU A 189 -0.37 -16.81 12.98
N PRO A 190 -1.02 -16.58 11.84
CA PRO A 190 -1.75 -15.32 11.64
C PRO A 190 -2.92 -15.24 12.62
N GLU A 191 -3.12 -14.09 13.22
CA GLU A 191 -4.33 -13.82 13.98
C GLU A 191 -5.54 -13.77 13.05
N VAL A 192 -6.58 -14.51 13.39
CA VAL A 192 -7.81 -14.63 12.60
C VAL A 192 -8.88 -13.75 13.20
N LEU A 193 -9.55 -12.95 12.37
CA LEU A 193 -10.71 -12.18 12.77
C LEU A 193 -11.92 -13.10 12.97
N SER A 194 -12.66 -12.90 14.05
CA SER A 194 -13.92 -13.60 14.30
C SER A 194 -15.03 -13.11 13.34
N LYS A 195 -16.07 -13.93 13.16
CA LYS A 195 -17.25 -13.55 12.36
C LYS A 195 -17.88 -12.22 12.83
N ASN A 196 -17.90 -11.99 14.14
CA ASN A 196 -18.48 -10.77 14.71
C ASN A 196 -17.60 -9.54 14.43
N GLU A 197 -16.27 -9.67 14.44
CA GLU A 197 -15.37 -8.61 14.05
C GLU A 197 -15.52 -8.25 12.58
N ILE A 198 -15.64 -9.25 11.70
CA ILE A 198 -15.89 -9.02 10.27
C ILE A 198 -17.23 -8.29 10.05
N LYS A 199 -18.30 -8.70 10.72
CA LYS A 199 -19.60 -8.00 10.66
C LYS A 199 -19.47 -6.54 11.11
N ARG A 200 -18.74 -6.27 12.19
CA ARG A 200 -18.51 -4.89 12.65
C ARG A 200 -17.71 -4.06 11.64
N ILE A 201 -16.70 -4.66 11.00
CA ILE A 201 -15.93 -3.98 9.94
C ILE A 201 -16.85 -3.64 8.78
N LEU A 202 -17.60 -4.60 8.24
CA LEU A 202 -18.49 -4.39 7.10
C LEU A 202 -19.55 -3.32 7.40
N ALA A 203 -20.09 -3.28 8.62
CA ALA A 203 -21.05 -2.25 9.03
C ALA A 203 -20.48 -0.82 9.03
N GLN A 204 -19.15 -0.64 9.03
CA GLN A 204 -18.51 0.66 8.94
C GLN A 204 -18.25 1.13 7.49
N ILE A 205 -18.62 0.31 6.50
CA ILE A 205 -18.35 0.59 5.08
C ILE A 205 -19.67 0.99 4.41
N SER A 206 -19.84 2.28 4.19
CA SER A 206 -21.05 2.83 3.54
C SER A 206 -21.00 2.74 2.01
N ASN A 207 -19.80 2.81 1.41
CA ASN A 207 -19.65 2.73 -0.04
C ASN A 207 -19.86 1.29 -0.53
N ILE A 208 -20.83 1.07 -1.42
CA ILE A 208 -21.21 -0.24 -1.92
C ILE A 208 -20.07 -0.98 -2.63
N LYS A 209 -19.22 -0.27 -3.40
CA LYS A 209 -18.04 -0.86 -4.05
C LYS A 209 -17.09 -1.45 -3.01
N HIS A 210 -16.75 -0.68 -1.99
CA HIS A 210 -15.83 -1.11 -0.94
C HIS A 210 -16.44 -2.25 -0.10
N HIS A 211 -17.74 -2.20 0.17
CA HIS A 211 -18.45 -3.26 0.87
C HIS A 211 -18.40 -4.58 0.10
N CYS A 212 -18.71 -4.57 -1.21
CA CYS A 212 -18.61 -5.74 -2.09
C CYS A 212 -17.18 -6.30 -2.15
N MET A 213 -16.16 -5.42 -2.25
CA MET A 213 -14.75 -5.83 -2.29
C MET A 213 -14.35 -6.62 -1.03
N ILE A 214 -14.64 -6.07 0.15
CA ILE A 214 -14.28 -6.72 1.42
C ILE A 214 -15.11 -7.98 1.66
N SER A 215 -16.40 -7.97 1.31
CA SER A 215 -17.29 -9.13 1.39
C SER A 215 -16.81 -10.28 0.50
N LEU A 216 -16.34 -10.01 -0.73
CA LEU A 216 -15.76 -11.02 -1.61
C LEU A 216 -14.43 -11.56 -1.06
N VAL A 217 -13.54 -10.70 -0.54
CA VAL A 217 -12.29 -11.17 0.10
C VAL A 217 -12.60 -12.16 1.21
N TYR A 218 -13.56 -11.85 2.05
CA TYR A 218 -13.91 -12.69 3.19
C TYR A 218 -14.62 -13.99 2.76
N SER A 219 -15.68 -13.89 1.93
CA SER A 219 -16.53 -15.03 1.59
C SER A 219 -15.86 -16.02 0.62
N ALA A 220 -15.14 -15.51 -0.39
CA ALA A 220 -14.49 -16.32 -1.40
C ALA A 220 -13.00 -16.62 -1.10
N GLY A 221 -12.46 -16.11 0.00
CA GLY A 221 -11.06 -16.31 0.40
C GLY A 221 -10.07 -15.76 -0.63
N LEU A 222 -10.34 -14.57 -1.16
CA LEU A 222 -9.52 -13.96 -2.21
C LEU A 222 -8.25 -13.33 -1.64
N ARG A 223 -7.13 -13.53 -2.35
CA ARG A 223 -5.96 -12.68 -2.15
C ARG A 223 -6.24 -11.30 -2.75
N ARG A 224 -5.60 -10.27 -2.21
CA ARG A 224 -5.74 -8.90 -2.70
C ARG A 224 -5.57 -8.78 -4.22
N SER A 225 -4.53 -9.41 -4.77
CA SER A 225 -4.28 -9.39 -6.21
C SER A 225 -5.32 -10.18 -7.01
N GLU A 226 -5.88 -11.24 -6.45
CA GLU A 226 -6.96 -12.00 -7.08
C GLU A 226 -8.23 -11.16 -7.17
N LEU A 227 -8.62 -10.48 -6.09
CA LEU A 227 -9.76 -9.57 -6.09
C LEU A 227 -9.62 -8.47 -7.15
N LEU A 228 -8.46 -7.80 -7.20
CA LEU A 228 -8.24 -6.68 -8.11
C LEU A 228 -8.20 -7.11 -9.58
N ASN A 229 -7.86 -8.38 -9.85
CA ASN A 229 -7.85 -8.94 -11.21
C ASN A 229 -9.18 -9.56 -11.64
N LEU A 230 -10.21 -9.55 -10.80
CA LEU A 230 -11.53 -10.04 -11.21
C LEU A 230 -12.11 -9.17 -12.31
N THR A 231 -12.75 -9.82 -13.25
CA THR A 231 -13.59 -9.21 -14.28
C THR A 231 -15.07 -9.53 -14.03
N PRO A 232 -16.02 -8.78 -14.60
CA PRO A 232 -17.44 -9.12 -14.47
C PRO A 232 -17.77 -10.55 -14.92
N GLN A 233 -17.05 -11.07 -15.92
CA GLN A 233 -17.23 -12.43 -16.46
C GLN A 233 -16.75 -13.53 -15.50
N ASP A 234 -16.02 -13.20 -14.44
CA ASP A 234 -15.60 -14.15 -13.42
C ASP A 234 -16.68 -14.45 -12.40
N ILE A 235 -17.77 -13.69 -12.41
CA ILE A 235 -18.97 -13.92 -11.57
C ILE A 235 -19.98 -14.74 -12.36
N ASN A 236 -20.24 -15.97 -11.91
CA ASN A 236 -21.25 -16.82 -12.51
C ASN A 236 -22.46 -16.91 -11.58
N SER A 237 -23.58 -16.30 -12.00
CA SER A 237 -24.83 -16.28 -11.23
C SER A 237 -25.63 -17.57 -11.33
N GLU A 238 -25.44 -18.38 -12.37
CA GLU A 238 -26.12 -19.66 -12.54
C GLU A 238 -25.56 -20.74 -11.62
N THR A 239 -24.23 -20.84 -11.60
CA THR A 239 -23.52 -21.80 -10.74
C THR A 239 -23.18 -21.24 -9.36
N MET A 240 -23.60 -19.99 -9.06
CA MET A 240 -23.34 -19.32 -7.79
C MET A 240 -21.84 -19.39 -7.42
N SER A 241 -20.97 -19.05 -8.37
CA SER A 241 -19.53 -19.20 -8.20
C SER A 241 -18.73 -18.00 -8.71
N VAL A 242 -17.52 -17.86 -8.17
CA VAL A 242 -16.53 -16.89 -8.61
C VAL A 242 -15.32 -17.64 -9.14
N ARG A 243 -14.94 -17.38 -10.40
CA ARG A 243 -13.73 -17.90 -11.01
C ARG A 243 -12.52 -17.06 -10.59
N ILE A 244 -11.51 -17.68 -10.05
CA ILE A 244 -10.36 -17.01 -9.45
C ILE A 244 -9.08 -17.50 -10.13
N MET A 245 -8.36 -16.55 -10.76
CA MET A 245 -7.05 -16.82 -11.35
C MET A 245 -5.94 -16.54 -10.33
N GLY A 246 -5.33 -17.59 -9.82
CA GLY A 246 -4.26 -17.50 -8.84
C GLY A 246 -2.85 -17.41 -9.44
N LYS A 247 -1.86 -17.41 -8.58
CA LYS A 247 -0.43 -17.40 -8.96
C LYS A 247 -0.10 -18.61 -9.84
N GLY A 248 0.62 -18.38 -10.93
CA GLY A 248 1.02 -19.43 -11.87
C GLY A 248 -0.11 -19.88 -12.81
N LYS A 249 -1.10 -19.01 -13.07
CA LYS A 249 -2.27 -19.27 -13.93
C LYS A 249 -3.14 -20.46 -13.47
N LYS A 250 -3.07 -20.83 -12.17
CA LYS A 250 -3.95 -21.84 -11.62
C LYS A 250 -5.32 -21.24 -11.38
N CYS A 251 -6.35 -21.84 -11.98
CA CYS A 251 -7.74 -21.45 -11.81
C CYS A 251 -8.37 -22.23 -10.64
N ARG A 252 -9.18 -21.56 -9.83
CA ARG A 252 -10.07 -22.18 -8.85
C ARG A 252 -11.41 -21.48 -8.84
N TYR A 253 -12.41 -22.18 -8.37
CA TYR A 253 -13.74 -21.63 -8.15
C TYR A 253 -14.00 -21.52 -6.65
N SER A 254 -14.74 -20.49 -6.25
CA SER A 254 -15.23 -20.31 -4.89
C SER A 254 -16.72 -20.02 -4.92
N LEU A 255 -17.41 -20.34 -3.82
CA LEU A 255 -18.84 -20.13 -3.70
C LEU A 255 -19.18 -18.64 -3.59
N LEU A 256 -20.30 -18.26 -4.19
CA LEU A 256 -20.90 -16.93 -4.11
C LEU A 256 -22.25 -17.06 -3.38
N SER A 257 -22.43 -16.32 -2.28
CA SER A 257 -23.72 -16.32 -1.58
C SER A 257 -24.77 -15.50 -2.34
N PRO A 258 -26.07 -15.87 -2.25
CA PRO A 258 -27.16 -15.11 -2.89
C PRO A 258 -27.16 -13.64 -2.49
N LYS A 259 -26.98 -13.35 -1.20
CA LYS A 259 -26.92 -11.99 -0.69
C LYS A 259 -25.77 -11.17 -1.32
N LEU A 260 -24.59 -11.76 -1.42
CA LEU A 260 -23.43 -11.06 -2.04
C LEU A 260 -23.64 -10.87 -3.54
N LEU A 261 -24.30 -11.81 -4.23
CA LEU A 261 -24.66 -11.63 -5.64
C LEU A 261 -25.62 -10.45 -5.83
N GLU A 262 -26.60 -10.27 -4.95
CA GLU A 262 -27.51 -9.11 -5.00
C GLU A 262 -26.76 -7.79 -4.77
N GLU A 263 -25.87 -7.74 -3.79
CA GLU A 263 -25.01 -6.58 -3.52
C GLU A 263 -24.11 -6.26 -4.74
N LEU A 264 -23.53 -7.28 -5.37
CA LEU A 264 -22.73 -7.12 -6.59
C LEU A 264 -23.58 -6.64 -7.78
N ARG A 265 -24.81 -7.11 -7.94
CA ARG A 265 -25.73 -6.62 -8.96
C ARG A 265 -26.13 -5.16 -8.75
N HIS A 266 -26.32 -4.77 -7.48
CA HIS A 266 -26.57 -3.35 -7.15
C HIS A 266 -25.35 -2.50 -7.49
N TYR A 267 -24.17 -2.89 -7.03
CA TYR A 267 -22.92 -2.25 -7.37
C TYR A 267 -22.73 -2.13 -8.90
N PHE A 268 -22.94 -3.21 -9.64
CA PHE A 268 -22.75 -3.23 -11.11
C PHE A 268 -23.70 -2.27 -11.82
N ARG A 269 -24.95 -2.16 -11.38
CA ARG A 269 -25.94 -1.20 -11.94
C ARG A 269 -25.53 0.25 -11.71
N GLU A 270 -24.97 0.55 -10.56
CA GLU A 270 -24.55 1.91 -10.16
C GLU A 270 -23.25 2.34 -10.84
N TYR A 271 -22.22 1.47 -10.82
CA TYR A 271 -20.86 1.83 -11.26
C TYR A 271 -20.55 1.42 -12.69
N ARG A 272 -21.27 0.46 -13.28
CA ARG A 272 -21.12 -0.06 -14.67
C ARG A 272 -19.67 -0.31 -15.06
N PRO A 273 -18.90 -1.13 -14.32
CA PRO A 273 -17.51 -1.38 -14.62
C PRO A 273 -17.32 -2.01 -16.00
N GLN A 274 -16.29 -1.58 -16.73
CA GLN A 274 -16.05 -1.94 -18.12
C GLN A 274 -15.11 -3.14 -18.26
N LYS A 275 -13.97 -3.09 -17.58
CA LYS A 275 -12.89 -4.08 -17.74
C LYS A 275 -12.69 -4.91 -16.48
N TRP A 276 -12.51 -4.27 -15.36
CA TRP A 276 -12.30 -4.94 -14.07
C TRP A 276 -13.58 -4.93 -13.24
N LEU A 277 -13.84 -5.98 -12.49
CA LEU A 277 -15.01 -5.98 -11.60
C LEU A 277 -15.00 -4.78 -10.65
N PHE A 278 -13.80 -4.39 -10.19
CA PHE A 278 -13.62 -3.20 -9.36
C PHE A 278 -12.61 -2.26 -10.01
N GLU A 279 -13.11 -1.20 -10.59
CA GLU A 279 -12.32 -0.16 -11.24
C GLU A 279 -11.95 0.96 -10.26
N GLY A 280 -10.85 1.65 -10.58
CA GLY A 280 -10.38 2.84 -9.87
C GLY A 280 -11.28 4.05 -10.08
N GLU A 281 -10.68 5.21 -10.04
CA GLU A 281 -11.33 6.49 -10.33
C GLU A 281 -11.51 6.67 -11.84
N THR A 282 -10.50 6.22 -12.61
CA THR A 282 -10.55 6.21 -14.08
C THR A 282 -11.19 4.92 -14.57
N PRO A 283 -12.24 4.98 -15.42
CA PRO A 283 -12.84 3.81 -16.04
C PRO A 283 -11.82 2.95 -16.79
N GLY A 284 -11.92 1.62 -16.65
CA GLY A 284 -10.99 0.66 -17.28
C GLY A 284 -9.68 0.46 -16.53
N GLU A 285 -9.36 1.25 -15.51
CA GLU A 285 -8.19 1.06 -14.66
C GLU A 285 -8.54 0.25 -13.40
N GLN A 286 -7.59 -0.58 -12.96
CA GLN A 286 -7.76 -1.36 -11.74
C GLN A 286 -7.87 -0.48 -10.49
N TYR A 287 -8.68 -0.89 -9.54
CA TYR A 287 -8.68 -0.29 -8.20
C TYR A 287 -7.33 -0.44 -7.53
N SER A 288 -6.87 0.62 -6.85
CA SER A 288 -5.54 0.65 -6.22
C SER A 288 -5.43 -0.33 -5.05
N ALA A 289 -4.39 -1.15 -5.06
CA ALA A 289 -4.08 -2.07 -3.97
C ALA A 289 -3.83 -1.37 -2.62
N SER A 290 -3.26 -0.16 -2.65
CA SER A 290 -3.03 0.67 -1.46
C SER A 290 -4.33 1.27 -0.93
N ALA A 291 -5.23 1.71 -1.83
CA ALA A 291 -6.53 2.23 -1.46
C ALA A 291 -7.40 1.16 -0.77
N LEU A 292 -7.42 -0.08 -1.29
CA LEU A 292 -8.14 -1.19 -0.65
C LEU A 292 -7.65 -1.44 0.78
N VAL A 293 -6.33 -1.45 0.99
CA VAL A 293 -5.75 -1.63 2.34
C VAL A 293 -6.12 -0.46 3.25
N LYS A 294 -6.14 0.78 2.73
CA LYS A 294 -6.55 1.97 3.48
C LYS A 294 -8.02 1.85 3.92
N VAL A 295 -8.92 1.52 3.01
CA VAL A 295 -10.35 1.30 3.31
C VAL A 295 -10.54 0.27 4.41
N LEU A 296 -9.87 -0.89 4.32
CA LEU A 296 -9.97 -1.94 5.33
C LEU A 296 -9.45 -1.49 6.69
N LYS A 297 -8.30 -0.81 6.73
CA LYS A 297 -7.72 -0.29 7.98
C LYS A 297 -8.62 0.75 8.65
N GLU A 298 -9.17 1.67 7.88
CA GLU A 298 -10.09 2.70 8.39
C GLU A 298 -11.39 2.08 8.92
N ALA A 299 -11.95 1.10 8.22
CA ALA A 299 -13.14 0.39 8.66
C ALA A 299 -12.86 -0.43 9.94
N ALA A 300 -11.72 -1.11 10.03
CA ALA A 300 -11.32 -1.84 11.23
C ALA A 300 -11.12 -0.91 12.43
N HIS A 301 -10.48 0.25 12.22
CA HIS A 301 -10.31 1.26 13.26
C HIS A 301 -11.66 1.78 13.78
N ARG A 302 -12.58 2.15 12.87
CA ARG A 302 -13.94 2.59 13.25
C ARG A 302 -14.75 1.50 13.96
N ALA A 303 -14.50 0.23 13.64
CA ALA A 303 -15.10 -0.92 14.32
C ALA A 303 -14.48 -1.21 15.71
N GLY A 304 -13.49 -0.44 16.16
CA GLY A 304 -12.79 -0.64 17.44
C GLY A 304 -11.91 -1.90 17.46
N ILE A 305 -11.41 -2.33 16.30
CA ILE A 305 -10.52 -3.50 16.19
C ILE A 305 -9.08 -3.01 16.22
N LYS A 306 -8.30 -3.44 17.23
CA LYS A 306 -6.89 -3.06 17.37
C LYS A 306 -6.08 -3.54 16.18
N GLN A 307 -5.31 -2.61 15.58
CA GLN A 307 -4.60 -2.80 14.30
C GLN A 307 -3.29 -3.61 14.37
N ASP A 308 -2.90 -4.14 15.52
CA ASP A 308 -1.64 -4.91 15.63
C ASP A 308 -1.65 -6.26 14.87
N ARG A 309 -2.75 -6.56 14.23
CA ARG A 309 -2.93 -7.79 13.46
C ARG A 309 -2.33 -7.62 12.07
N LYS A 310 -1.16 -8.22 11.84
CA LYS A 310 -0.46 -8.30 10.53
C LYS A 310 -1.24 -9.10 9.48
N SER A 311 -2.56 -8.98 9.40
CA SER A 311 -3.45 -9.75 8.53
C SER A 311 -3.59 -9.16 7.12
N THR A 312 -2.57 -8.55 6.57
CA THR A 312 -2.57 -8.01 5.20
C THR A 312 -1.55 -8.71 4.32
N ARG A 313 -1.58 -10.04 4.26
CA ARG A 313 -0.89 -10.76 3.20
C ARG A 313 -1.84 -11.32 2.16
#